data_a5bf5095bc3191b5a78114cbae5fb5cf
#
_entry.id   a5bf5095bc3191b5a78114cbae5fb5cf
#
_cell.length_a   1.000
_cell.length_b   1.000
_cell.length_c   1.000
_cell.angle_alpha   90.00
_cell.angle_beta   90.00
_cell.angle_gamma   90.00
#
_symmetry.space_group_name_H-M   'P 1'
#
loop_
_entity.id
_entity.type
_entity.pdbx_description
1 polymer ?
#
loop_
_entity_poly.entity_id
_entity_poly.type
_entity_poly.pdbx_seq_one_letter_code
_entity_poly.pdbx_strand_id
1 'polypeptide(L)'
;MHELGIVYHIIRDVENVARANGVSRVSSVTLLLGEVSGVVPDLLLDAWRWAADKKSITEGAELLVEPVEAVTHCEACGRDYATVEHGKTCPHCGSGETYLLQGQEVTTRRIPRPPTRTRQTLLLTASPTPPMPSTPPTLSISPNIQ
;
A
#
# COMPACT_ATOMS: atom_id res chain seq x y z
N MET A 1 -26.95 -5.81 -5.99
CA MET A 1 -26.01 -5.71 -4.86
C MET A 1 -24.64 -6.23 -5.27
N HIS A 2 -24.05 -5.53 -6.24
CA HIS A 2 -22.72 -5.91 -6.74
C HIS A 2 -21.62 -5.66 -5.70
N GLU A 3 -21.74 -4.58 -4.92
CA GLU A 3 -20.75 -4.14 -3.94
C GLU A 3 -20.54 -5.15 -2.82
N LEU A 4 -21.59 -5.76 -2.31
CA LEU A 4 -21.50 -6.77 -1.27
C LEU A 4 -20.78 -8.04 -1.77
N GLY A 5 -21.05 -8.45 -3.01
CA GLY A 5 -20.34 -9.57 -3.65
C GLY A 5 -18.84 -9.29 -3.81
N ILE A 6 -18.50 -8.07 -4.22
CA ILE A 6 -17.13 -7.61 -4.34
C ILE A 6 -16.43 -7.63 -2.96
N VAL A 7 -17.09 -7.12 -1.93
CA VAL A 7 -16.53 -7.13 -0.56
C VAL A 7 -16.24 -8.54 -0.06
N TYR A 8 -17.16 -9.49 -0.27
CA TYR A 8 -16.89 -10.89 0.11
C TYR A 8 -15.74 -11.51 -0.67
N HIS A 9 -15.58 -11.13 -1.92
CA HIS A 9 -14.44 -11.58 -2.72
C HIS A 9 -13.12 -11.02 -2.18
N ILE A 10 -13.10 -9.71 -1.86
CA ILE A 10 -11.94 -9.05 -1.24
C ILE A 10 -11.59 -9.71 0.09
N ILE A 11 -12.56 -9.93 0.97
CA ILE A 11 -12.33 -10.55 2.28
C ILE A 11 -11.72 -11.95 2.10
N ARG A 12 -12.24 -12.76 1.17
CA ARG A 12 -11.69 -14.09 0.88
C ARG A 12 -10.26 -14.03 0.39
N ASP A 13 -9.93 -13.08 -0.47
CA ASP A 13 -8.57 -12.91 -0.97
C ASP A 13 -7.62 -12.46 0.15
N VAL A 14 -8.07 -11.55 1.01
CA VAL A 14 -7.34 -11.13 2.22
C VAL A 14 -7.11 -12.31 3.16
N GLU A 15 -8.13 -13.15 3.41
CA GLU A 15 -7.99 -14.34 4.23
C GLU A 15 -6.94 -15.31 3.65
N ASN A 16 -6.94 -15.53 2.35
CA ASN A 16 -5.98 -16.41 1.68
C ASN A 16 -4.54 -15.88 1.79
N VAL A 17 -4.35 -14.58 1.55
CA VAL A 17 -3.05 -13.94 1.67
C VAL A 17 -2.57 -13.94 3.12
N ALA A 18 -3.44 -13.65 4.07
CA ALA A 18 -3.12 -13.65 5.49
C ALA A 18 -2.67 -15.04 5.98
N ARG A 19 -3.39 -16.10 5.59
CA ARG A 19 -3.02 -17.50 5.91
C ARG A 19 -1.67 -17.86 5.31
N ALA A 20 -1.42 -17.52 4.05
CA ALA A 20 -0.16 -17.82 3.38
C ALA A 20 1.05 -17.11 4.04
N ASN A 21 0.82 -15.99 4.70
CA ASN A 21 1.86 -15.19 5.37
C ASN A 21 1.86 -15.32 6.90
N GLY A 22 1.02 -16.17 7.49
CA GLY A 22 0.93 -16.35 8.95
C GLY A 22 0.41 -15.11 9.70
N VAL A 23 -0.43 -14.30 9.05
CA VAL A 23 -1.03 -13.10 9.61
C VAL A 23 -2.38 -13.45 10.20
N SER A 24 -2.59 -13.13 11.48
CA SER A 24 -3.85 -13.43 12.20
C SER A 24 -4.87 -12.30 12.11
N ARG A 25 -4.45 -11.07 11.87
CA ARG A 25 -5.31 -9.89 11.77
C ARG A 25 -4.74 -8.85 10.81
N VAL A 26 -5.63 -8.20 10.07
CA VAL A 26 -5.30 -7.14 9.11
C VAL A 26 -5.88 -5.83 9.63
N SER A 27 -5.09 -4.76 9.62
CA SER A 27 -5.49 -3.43 10.09
C SER A 27 -6.13 -2.57 8.99
N SER A 28 -5.69 -2.76 7.75
CA SER A 28 -6.22 -2.04 6.59
C SER A 28 -6.05 -2.85 5.32
N VAL A 29 -6.94 -2.61 4.38
CA VAL A 29 -6.90 -3.17 3.02
C VAL A 29 -6.99 -2.02 2.04
N THR A 30 -6.07 -1.95 1.08
CA THR A 30 -6.11 -0.96 0.01
C THR A 30 -6.67 -1.61 -1.25
N LEU A 31 -7.72 -1.00 -1.79
CA LEU A 31 -8.37 -1.42 -3.03
C LEU A 31 -8.07 -0.42 -4.13
N LEU A 32 -7.56 -0.89 -5.25
CA LEU A 32 -7.47 -0.14 -6.49
C LEU A 32 -8.81 -0.23 -7.20
N LEU A 33 -9.47 0.89 -7.39
CA LEU A 33 -10.79 0.98 -7.99
C LEU A 33 -10.73 1.83 -9.27
N GLY A 34 -10.97 1.20 -10.40
CA GLY A 34 -11.00 1.88 -11.69
C GLY A 34 -12.19 2.82 -11.83
N GLU A 35 -11.99 3.98 -12.41
CA GLU A 35 -13.03 5.01 -12.63
C GLU A 35 -14.23 4.50 -13.44
N VAL A 36 -14.01 3.54 -14.33
CA VAL A 36 -15.07 2.93 -15.17
C VAL A 36 -15.40 1.50 -14.75
N SER A 37 -15.08 1.12 -13.51
CA SER A 37 -15.42 -0.19 -12.96
C SER A 37 -16.92 -0.41 -12.73
N GLY A 38 -17.69 0.67 -12.66
CA GLY A 38 -19.12 0.65 -12.36
C GLY A 38 -19.44 0.46 -10.87
N VAL A 39 -18.42 0.44 -10.01
CA VAL A 39 -18.59 0.30 -8.55
C VAL A 39 -18.67 1.67 -7.89
N VAL A 40 -19.67 1.85 -7.02
CA VAL A 40 -19.84 3.08 -6.24
C VAL A 40 -19.03 2.98 -4.95
N PRO A 41 -18.01 3.84 -4.74
CA PRO A 41 -17.11 3.75 -3.59
C PRO A 41 -17.83 3.80 -2.24
N ASP A 42 -18.83 4.68 -2.08
CA ASP A 42 -19.57 4.86 -0.82
C ASP A 42 -20.35 3.60 -0.44
N LEU A 43 -21.03 2.98 -1.41
CA LEU A 43 -21.74 1.72 -1.21
C LEU A 43 -20.78 0.57 -0.89
N LEU A 44 -19.61 0.57 -1.50
CA LEU A 44 -18.56 -0.41 -1.22
C LEU A 44 -18.05 -0.29 0.21
N LEU A 45 -17.81 0.94 0.69
CA LEU A 45 -17.37 1.21 2.05
C LEU A 45 -18.40 0.82 3.09
N ASP A 46 -19.69 1.08 2.83
CA ASP A 46 -20.79 0.68 3.72
C ASP A 46 -20.92 -0.86 3.79
N ALA A 47 -20.84 -1.53 2.65
CA ALA A 47 -20.83 -2.99 2.59
C ALA A 47 -19.62 -3.59 3.31
N TRP A 48 -18.45 -2.94 3.21
CA TRP A 48 -17.25 -3.36 3.91
C TRP A 48 -17.40 -3.29 5.43
N ARG A 49 -17.87 -2.17 5.96
CA ARG A 49 -18.10 -2.01 7.41
C ARG A 49 -18.97 -3.12 7.98
N TRP A 50 -20.02 -3.48 7.26
CA TRP A 50 -20.91 -4.54 7.69
C TRP A 50 -20.31 -5.95 7.57
N ALA A 51 -19.54 -6.23 6.52
CA ALA A 51 -19.04 -7.56 6.24
C ALA A 51 -17.70 -7.86 6.94
N ALA A 52 -16.82 -6.87 7.09
CA ALA A 52 -15.50 -7.03 7.67
C ALA A 52 -15.55 -7.45 9.14
N ASP A 53 -16.49 -6.92 9.90
CA ASP A 53 -16.67 -7.24 11.33
C ASP A 53 -17.14 -8.68 11.60
N LYS A 54 -17.62 -9.36 10.56
CA LYS A 54 -18.05 -10.78 10.67
C LYS A 54 -16.91 -11.78 10.57
N LYS A 55 -15.71 -11.29 10.27
CA LYS A 55 -14.53 -12.13 10.10
C LYS A 55 -13.40 -11.67 11.01
N SER A 56 -12.88 -12.56 11.81
CA SER A 56 -11.83 -12.27 12.79
C SER A 56 -10.57 -11.64 12.17
N ILE A 57 -10.23 -12.01 10.94
CA ILE A 57 -9.04 -11.48 10.24
C ILE A 57 -9.22 -10.02 9.84
N THR A 58 -10.43 -9.62 9.43
CA THR A 58 -10.76 -8.29 8.93
C THR A 58 -11.55 -7.45 9.93
N GLU A 59 -11.82 -7.96 11.12
CA GLU A 59 -12.54 -7.24 12.17
C GLU A 59 -11.84 -5.92 12.52
N GLY A 60 -12.55 -4.80 12.36
CA GLY A 60 -12.01 -3.46 12.57
C GLY A 60 -11.01 -3.00 11.49
N ALA A 61 -10.84 -3.75 10.40
CA ALA A 61 -9.97 -3.35 9.31
C ALA A 61 -10.60 -2.21 8.49
N GLU A 62 -9.80 -1.22 8.15
CA GLU A 62 -10.18 -0.10 7.30
C GLU A 62 -10.02 -0.47 5.82
N LEU A 63 -11.01 -0.10 4.99
CA LEU A 63 -10.88 -0.20 3.54
C LEU A 63 -10.48 1.17 2.98
N LEU A 64 -9.32 1.23 2.35
CA LEU A 64 -8.81 2.40 1.65
C LEU A 64 -9.05 2.20 0.15
N VAL A 65 -9.72 3.15 -0.49
CA VAL A 65 -9.98 3.11 -1.93
C VAL A 65 -9.04 4.07 -2.64
N GLU A 66 -8.20 3.53 -3.52
CA GLU A 66 -7.35 4.32 -4.41
C GLU A 66 -7.96 4.32 -5.81
N PRO A 67 -8.36 5.46 -6.36
CA PRO A 67 -8.90 5.54 -7.71
C PRO A 67 -7.81 5.28 -8.75
N VAL A 68 -8.15 4.53 -9.80
CA VAL A 68 -7.32 4.32 -10.97
C VAL A 68 -7.97 5.01 -12.16
N GLU A 69 -7.27 5.96 -12.74
CA GLU A 69 -7.74 6.71 -13.90
C GLU A 69 -8.01 5.78 -15.08
N ALA A 70 -9.11 6.03 -15.76
CA ALA A 70 -9.47 5.27 -16.96
C ALA A 70 -8.76 5.85 -18.19
N VAL A 71 -7.94 5.04 -18.83
CA VAL A 71 -7.19 5.40 -20.04
C VAL A 71 -7.56 4.48 -21.18
N THR A 72 -7.87 5.07 -22.33
CA THR A 72 -8.18 4.37 -23.59
C THR A 72 -7.09 4.60 -24.60
N HIS A 73 -6.73 3.54 -25.32
CA HIS A 73 -5.80 3.57 -26.44
C HIS A 73 -6.55 3.60 -27.77
N CYS A 74 -6.10 4.46 -28.67
CA CYS A 74 -6.60 4.51 -30.04
C CYS A 74 -5.68 3.73 -30.98
N GLU A 75 -6.17 2.69 -31.62
CA GLU A 75 -5.40 1.89 -32.58
C GLU A 75 -5.14 2.65 -33.88
N ALA A 76 -6.02 3.58 -34.27
CA ALA A 76 -5.88 4.32 -35.51
C ALA A 76 -4.75 5.34 -35.49
N CYS A 77 -4.55 6.07 -34.39
CA CYS A 77 -3.48 7.07 -34.29
C CYS A 77 -2.37 6.74 -33.28
N GLY A 78 -2.53 5.64 -32.51
CA GLY A 78 -1.56 5.16 -31.54
C GLY A 78 -1.42 6.03 -30.28
N ARG A 79 -2.41 6.87 -29.97
CA ARG A 79 -2.41 7.77 -28.80
C ARG A 79 -3.35 7.28 -27.72
N ASP A 80 -2.97 7.58 -26.48
CA ASP A 80 -3.78 7.34 -25.29
C ASP A 80 -4.52 8.61 -24.88
N TYR A 81 -5.70 8.44 -24.27
CA TYR A 81 -6.50 9.57 -23.79
C TYR A 81 -7.37 9.17 -22.61
N ALA A 82 -7.85 10.17 -21.83
CA ALA A 82 -8.72 9.97 -20.70
C ALA A 82 -10.10 9.48 -21.14
N THR A 83 -10.49 8.30 -20.66
CA THR A 83 -11.74 7.63 -21.08
C THR A 83 -12.98 8.38 -20.61
N VAL A 84 -12.96 8.93 -19.38
CA VAL A 84 -14.13 9.59 -18.77
C VAL A 84 -14.57 10.81 -19.58
N GLU A 85 -13.61 11.56 -20.11
CA GLU A 85 -13.89 12.79 -20.87
C GLU A 85 -14.34 12.52 -22.32
N HIS A 86 -13.82 11.48 -22.94
CA HIS A 86 -13.96 11.27 -24.39
C HIS A 86 -14.65 9.94 -24.77
N GLY A 87 -14.86 9.06 -23.82
CA GLY A 87 -15.50 7.75 -24.06
C GLY A 87 -14.72 6.88 -25.04
N LYS A 88 -15.43 6.33 -26.02
CA LYS A 88 -14.84 5.44 -27.04
C LYS A 88 -14.40 6.16 -28.30
N THR A 89 -14.52 7.47 -28.36
CA THR A 89 -14.13 8.27 -29.53
C THR A 89 -12.82 9.00 -29.27
N CYS A 90 -11.82 8.71 -30.07
CA CYS A 90 -10.51 9.36 -29.94
C CYS A 90 -10.59 10.88 -30.18
N PRO A 91 -10.17 11.72 -29.23
CA PRO A 91 -10.19 13.17 -29.40
C PRO A 91 -9.14 13.68 -30.41
N HIS A 92 -8.15 12.86 -30.75
CA HIS A 92 -7.06 13.23 -31.66
C HIS A 92 -7.38 12.98 -33.13
N CYS A 93 -8.06 11.85 -33.45
CA CYS A 93 -8.34 11.47 -34.83
C CYS A 93 -9.83 11.17 -35.10
N GLY A 94 -10.70 11.16 -34.08
CA GLY A 94 -12.13 10.89 -34.20
C GLY A 94 -12.48 9.43 -34.47
N SER A 95 -11.52 8.50 -34.42
CA SER A 95 -11.77 7.07 -34.62
C SER A 95 -12.47 6.43 -33.43
N GLY A 96 -13.31 5.45 -33.69
CA GLY A 96 -13.91 4.57 -32.70
C GLY A 96 -13.15 3.24 -32.49
N GLU A 97 -12.04 3.04 -33.20
CA GLU A 97 -11.18 1.87 -33.03
C GLU A 97 -10.28 2.05 -31.81
N THR A 98 -10.88 1.83 -30.65
CA THR A 98 -10.27 2.11 -29.35
C THR A 98 -10.53 1.01 -28.36
N TYR A 99 -9.60 0.79 -27.43
CA TYR A 99 -9.77 -0.14 -26.33
C TYR A 99 -9.26 0.43 -25.00
N LEU A 100 -9.88 0.01 -23.92
CA LEU A 100 -9.54 0.42 -22.58
C LEU A 100 -8.22 -0.22 -22.13
N LEU A 101 -7.23 0.59 -21.74
CA LEU A 101 -5.97 0.10 -21.19
C LEU A 101 -6.07 -0.17 -19.69
N GLN A 102 -6.71 0.72 -18.95
CA GLN A 102 -6.86 0.66 -17.50
C GLN A 102 -8.09 1.44 -17.05
N GLY A 103 -8.51 1.24 -15.81
CA GLY A 103 -9.62 1.98 -15.18
C GLY A 103 -10.86 1.13 -14.94
N GLN A 104 -10.82 -0.18 -15.22
CA GLN A 104 -11.89 -1.13 -14.92
C GLN A 104 -11.54 -2.06 -13.76
N GLU A 105 -10.36 -1.91 -13.19
CA GLU A 105 -9.83 -2.79 -12.16
C GLU A 105 -10.60 -2.65 -10.85
N VAL A 106 -10.80 -3.78 -10.20
CA VAL A 106 -11.22 -3.89 -8.81
C VAL A 106 -10.27 -4.88 -8.15
N THR A 107 -9.14 -4.39 -7.68
CA THR A 107 -8.04 -5.25 -7.23
C THR A 107 -7.49 -4.76 -5.90
N THR A 108 -7.25 -5.69 -4.99
CA THR A 108 -6.55 -5.38 -3.73
C THR A 108 -5.07 -5.13 -4.01
N ARG A 109 -4.58 -3.99 -3.55
CA ARG A 109 -3.15 -3.74 -3.52
C ARG A 109 -2.51 -4.76 -2.58
N ARG A 110 -1.37 -5.33 -2.96
CA ARG A 110 -0.61 -6.19 -2.06
C ARG A 110 -0.44 -5.47 -0.73
N ILE A 111 -0.94 -6.08 0.35
CA ILE A 111 -0.69 -5.61 1.70
C ILE A 111 0.82 -5.58 1.86
N PRO A 112 1.45 -4.41 2.10
CA PRO A 112 2.86 -4.40 2.41
C PRO A 112 3.03 -5.31 3.61
N ARG A 113 3.85 -6.33 3.46
CA ARG A 113 4.26 -7.17 4.57
C ARG A 113 4.77 -6.20 5.64
N PRO A 114 4.17 -6.17 6.85
CA PRO A 114 4.79 -5.42 7.91
C PRO A 114 6.23 -5.92 7.96
N PRO A 115 7.23 -5.04 8.09
CA PRO A 115 8.60 -5.48 8.22
C PRO A 115 8.55 -6.55 9.29
N THR A 116 8.96 -7.78 8.92
CA THR A 116 9.16 -8.83 9.88
C THR A 116 9.94 -8.16 10.97
N ARG A 117 9.30 -7.95 12.11
CA ARG A 117 10.01 -7.62 13.31
C ARG A 117 10.91 -8.83 13.48
N THR A 118 12.03 -8.79 12.77
CA THR A 118 13.16 -9.60 13.09
C THR A 118 13.25 -9.40 14.57
N ARG A 119 12.98 -10.44 15.32
CA ARG A 119 13.35 -10.50 16.70
C ARG A 119 14.81 -10.12 16.63
N GLN A 120 15.07 -8.82 16.64
CA GLN A 120 16.34 -8.34 17.05
C GLN A 120 16.44 -8.93 18.45
N THR A 121 17.04 -10.12 18.49
CA THR A 121 17.77 -10.50 19.65
C THR A 121 18.44 -9.21 20.05
N LEU A 122 17.96 -8.61 21.12
CA LEU A 122 18.70 -7.63 21.85
C LEU A 122 19.99 -8.34 22.24
N LEU A 123 20.91 -8.42 21.30
CA LEU A 123 22.30 -8.38 21.61
C LEU A 123 22.39 -7.01 22.31
N LEU A 124 22.33 -7.06 23.63
CA LEU A 124 22.94 -6.07 24.48
C LEU A 124 24.39 -5.99 23.97
N THR A 125 24.59 -5.21 22.92
CA THR A 125 25.89 -4.65 22.65
C THR A 125 26.12 -3.77 23.86
N ALA A 126 26.83 -4.32 24.84
CA ALA A 126 27.51 -3.53 25.83
C ALA A 126 28.11 -2.35 25.06
N SER A 127 27.66 -1.17 25.39
CA SER A 127 28.24 0.05 24.86
C SER A 127 29.75 -0.10 24.94
N PRO A 128 30.50 0.08 23.86
CA PRO A 128 31.94 0.12 24.01
C PRO A 128 32.23 1.25 24.97
N THR A 129 32.78 0.90 26.11
CA THR A 129 33.37 1.86 27.03
C THR A 129 34.31 2.74 26.23
N PRO A 130 34.18 4.05 26.25
CA PRO A 130 35.14 4.90 25.58
C PRO A 130 36.54 4.62 26.16
N PRO A 131 37.57 4.49 25.33
CA PRO A 131 38.89 4.27 25.82
C PRO A 131 39.26 5.42 26.75
N MET A 132 39.62 5.10 27.99
CA MET A 132 40.20 6.04 28.92
C MET A 132 41.41 6.71 28.27
N PRO A 133 41.54 8.03 28.32
CA PRO A 133 42.75 8.69 27.86
C PRO A 133 43.91 8.30 28.82
N SER A 134 44.78 7.44 28.32
CA SER A 134 45.98 7.06 29.01
C SER A 134 47.08 8.07 28.71
N THR A 135 46.93 9.24 29.28
CA THR A 135 48.08 10.14 29.43
C THR A 135 48.00 10.82 30.77
N PRO A 136 48.90 10.52 31.71
CA PRO A 136 49.06 11.34 32.90
C PRO A 136 49.59 12.70 32.46
N PRO A 137 49.10 13.78 33.03
CA PRO A 137 49.71 15.08 32.78
C PRO A 137 51.13 15.07 33.31
N THR A 138 52.07 15.26 32.44
CA THR A 138 53.46 15.53 32.84
C THR A 138 53.47 16.89 33.48
N LEU A 139 53.58 16.90 34.80
CA LEU A 139 53.90 18.10 35.56
C LEU A 139 55.32 18.49 35.22
N SER A 140 55.47 19.43 34.30
CA SER A 140 56.75 20.15 34.16
C SER A 140 56.94 21.03 35.38
N ILE A 141 57.70 20.60 36.32
CA ILE A 141 58.24 21.47 37.38
C ILE A 141 59.44 22.18 36.78
N SER A 142 59.29 23.43 36.47
CA SER A 142 60.42 24.30 36.17
C SER A 142 61.08 24.65 37.49
N PRO A 143 62.38 24.38 37.68
CA PRO A 143 63.08 24.87 38.82
C PRO A 143 63.34 26.37 38.64
N ASN A 144 62.66 27.18 39.40
CA ASN A 144 63.02 28.60 39.53
C ASN A 144 64.16 28.71 40.50
N ILE A 145 65.35 28.98 39.97
CA ILE A 145 66.51 29.37 40.75
C ILE A 145 66.58 30.89 40.79
N GLN A 146 66.33 31.38 41.91
CA GLN A 146 66.79 32.59 42.65
C GLN A 146 65.74 33.13 43.52
#